data_c19d6e008369d017f9794252c34dd21e
#
_entry.id   c19d6e008369d017f9794252c34dd21e
#
_cell.length_a   1.000
_cell.length_b   1.000
_cell.length_c   1.000
_cell.angle_alpha   90.00
_cell.angle_beta   90.00
_cell.angle_gamma   90.00
#
_symmetry.space_group_name_H-M   'P 1'
#
loop_
_entity.id
_entity.type
_entity.pdbx_description
1 polymer ?
#
loop_
_entity_poly.entity_id
_entity_poly.type
_entity_poly.pdbx_seq_one_letter_code
_entity_poly.pdbx_strand_id
1 'polypeptide(L)'
;MRNEERNVEGSINSSALQIGLSDFEILVLDDQSTDRTFHLADSLAKSVKTNTIKVFSGGKLPEGWLGKNFALHSLSKQATGDYLVFLDADVRINESAISVAIQVLEEHEWSYISPYPKQIGIGFLANLVQPLLQWSWFSTLVLRRAEKSLRPSTAVANGQFFIVKAVDYRICGGHEAIKDQVLDDLELARLMRKSKFKGSVVDGSKVAQCQMYTNSSELIAGYEKSQWRAFGNTLGAIIVSALLFISSIYPILILPFHFEIGLIFYLLIFFSRMLCAVRTDSIKWTAPLHPVAIALWIYLIFRSIYRKNLKSLYWRGRQI
;
A
#
# COMPACT_ATOMS: atom_id res chain seq x y z
N MET A 1 3.11 0.36 15.05
CA MET A 1 1.64 0.38 15.13
C MET A 1 1.19 1.61 15.90
N ARG A 2 0.02 2.20 15.60
CA ARG A 2 -0.58 3.31 16.37
C ARG A 2 -2.09 3.18 16.32
N ASN A 3 -2.72 2.98 17.47
CA ASN A 3 -4.17 2.78 17.61
C ASN A 3 -4.69 1.66 16.70
N GLU A 4 -4.08 0.48 16.84
CA GLU A 4 -4.34 -0.72 16.02
C GLU A 4 -4.85 -1.89 16.87
N GLU A 5 -5.53 -1.63 18.03
CA GLU A 5 -5.97 -2.69 18.93
C GLU A 5 -6.80 -3.79 18.27
N ARG A 6 -7.52 -3.45 17.18
CA ARG A 6 -8.29 -4.43 16.38
C ARG A 6 -7.43 -5.32 15.50
N ASN A 7 -6.23 -4.86 15.17
CA ASN A 7 -5.38 -5.50 14.17
C ASN A 7 -4.17 -6.21 14.76
N VAL A 8 -3.69 -5.78 15.91
CA VAL A 8 -2.40 -6.20 16.49
C VAL A 8 -2.30 -7.71 16.64
N GLU A 9 -3.32 -8.34 17.19
CA GLU A 9 -3.32 -9.80 17.44
C GLU A 9 -3.25 -10.59 16.14
N GLY A 10 -4.13 -10.29 15.19
CA GLY A 10 -4.13 -11.00 13.91
C GLY A 10 -2.88 -10.75 13.07
N SER A 11 -2.28 -9.55 13.13
CA SER A 11 -1.02 -9.23 12.43
C SER A 11 0.15 -10.03 13.01
N ILE A 12 0.32 -10.00 14.32
CA ILE A 12 1.40 -10.73 15.00
C ILE A 12 1.24 -12.23 14.80
N ASN A 13 0.05 -12.79 15.01
CA ASN A 13 -0.21 -14.22 14.87
C ASN A 13 0.06 -14.71 13.44
N SER A 14 -0.41 -14.01 12.40
CA SER A 14 -0.14 -14.39 11.01
C SER A 14 1.36 -14.32 10.67
N SER A 15 2.08 -13.38 11.28
CA SER A 15 3.53 -13.26 11.11
C SER A 15 4.31 -14.36 11.87
N ALA A 16 3.81 -14.80 13.00
CA ALA A 16 4.45 -15.86 13.81
C ALA A 16 4.32 -17.26 13.20
N LEU A 17 3.36 -17.47 12.32
CA LEU A 17 3.09 -18.76 11.67
C LEU A 17 3.91 -18.99 10.38
N GLN A 18 4.92 -18.18 10.09
CA GLN A 18 5.69 -18.32 8.86
C GLN A 18 6.53 -19.61 8.84
N ILE A 19 6.50 -20.29 7.68
CA ILE A 19 7.25 -21.52 7.39
C ILE A 19 8.21 -21.31 6.22
N GLY A 20 9.19 -22.19 6.09
CA GLY A 20 10.19 -22.10 5.01
C GLY A 20 11.24 -21.00 5.22
N LEU A 21 11.34 -20.47 6.43
CA LEU A 21 12.40 -19.57 6.88
C LEU A 21 13.32 -20.32 7.85
N SER A 22 14.65 -20.08 7.76
CA SER A 22 15.61 -20.70 8.67
C SER A 22 15.53 -20.11 10.07
N ASP A 23 15.35 -18.79 10.15
CA ASP A 23 15.20 -18.02 11.38
C ASP A 23 14.48 -16.70 11.07
N PHE A 24 13.73 -16.14 12.02
CA PHE A 24 13.11 -14.83 11.90
C PHE A 24 12.78 -14.20 13.24
N GLU A 25 12.71 -12.89 13.26
CA GLU A 25 12.26 -12.09 14.40
C GLU A 25 11.09 -11.18 14.00
N ILE A 26 10.21 -10.92 14.93
CA ILE A 26 9.07 -10.00 14.77
C ILE A 26 9.31 -8.81 15.69
N LEU A 27 9.50 -7.65 15.07
CA LEU A 27 9.74 -6.41 15.79
C LEU A 27 8.49 -5.53 15.70
N VAL A 28 7.90 -5.20 16.82
CA VAL A 28 6.72 -4.36 16.93
C VAL A 28 7.09 -3.07 17.66
N LEU A 29 6.80 -1.92 17.08
CA LEU A 29 6.93 -0.63 17.75
C LEU A 29 5.55 0.00 17.90
N ASP A 30 5.19 0.29 19.14
CA ASP A 30 4.01 1.08 19.47
C ASP A 30 4.34 2.56 19.37
N ASP A 31 3.78 3.26 18.39
CA ASP A 31 3.98 4.70 18.17
C ASP A 31 3.02 5.52 19.02
N GLN A 32 3.15 5.44 20.36
CA GLN A 32 2.36 6.20 21.33
C GLN A 32 0.84 6.00 21.14
N SER A 33 0.38 4.76 21.08
CA SER A 33 -1.06 4.44 21.07
C SER A 33 -1.76 4.91 22.34
N THR A 34 -3.01 5.30 22.19
CA THR A 34 -3.90 5.68 23.30
C THR A 34 -4.95 4.61 23.61
N ASP A 35 -4.99 3.55 22.82
CA ASP A 35 -5.81 2.36 22.97
C ASP A 35 -5.00 1.19 23.58
N ARG A 36 -5.52 -0.03 23.51
CA ARG A 36 -4.86 -1.22 24.08
C ARG A 36 -3.77 -1.82 23.19
N THR A 37 -3.35 -1.16 22.07
CA THR A 37 -2.39 -1.73 21.12
C THR A 37 -1.11 -2.23 21.76
N PHE A 38 -0.44 -1.39 22.58
CA PHE A 38 0.79 -1.77 23.27
C PHE A 38 0.59 -2.98 24.20
N HIS A 39 -0.44 -2.93 25.03
CA HIS A 39 -0.73 -3.98 26.00
C HIS A 39 -0.99 -5.33 25.32
N LEU A 40 -1.75 -5.34 24.23
CA LEU A 40 -2.03 -6.57 23.47
C LEU A 40 -0.75 -7.12 22.81
N ALA A 41 0.07 -6.28 22.20
CA ALA A 41 1.34 -6.70 21.60
C ALA A 41 2.31 -7.28 22.65
N ASP A 42 2.45 -6.63 23.80
CA ASP A 42 3.32 -7.07 24.89
C ASP A 42 2.84 -8.40 25.51
N SER A 43 1.52 -8.54 25.67
CA SER A 43 0.92 -9.80 26.17
C SER A 43 1.17 -10.97 25.20
N LEU A 44 1.05 -10.73 23.90
CA LEU A 44 1.35 -11.73 22.88
C LEU A 44 2.83 -12.13 22.90
N ALA A 45 3.73 -11.15 22.96
CA ALA A 45 5.17 -11.42 23.04
C ALA A 45 5.54 -12.28 24.27
N LYS A 46 4.89 -12.04 25.40
CA LYS A 46 5.08 -12.85 26.62
C LYS A 46 4.46 -14.24 26.56
N SER A 47 3.39 -14.42 25.79
CA SER A 47 2.71 -15.73 25.63
C SER A 47 3.46 -16.71 24.74
N VAL A 48 4.20 -16.20 23.75
CA VAL A 48 5.04 -16.96 22.84
C VAL A 48 6.36 -17.26 23.55
N LYS A 49 6.62 -18.52 23.88
CA LYS A 49 7.84 -18.96 24.61
C LYS A 49 9.16 -18.82 23.83
N THR A 50 9.12 -18.28 22.62
CA THR A 50 10.30 -18.01 21.80
C THR A 50 10.63 -16.53 21.84
N ASN A 51 11.92 -16.16 21.90
CA ASN A 51 12.37 -14.77 21.84
C ASN A 51 12.15 -14.11 20.45
N THR A 52 11.24 -14.66 19.67
CA THR A 52 10.98 -14.23 18.29
C THR A 52 10.27 -12.87 18.20
N ILE A 53 9.42 -12.56 19.21
CA ILE A 53 8.64 -11.32 19.21
C ILE A 53 9.23 -10.33 20.20
N LYS A 54 9.61 -9.14 19.71
CA LYS A 54 10.11 -8.03 20.55
C LYS A 54 9.21 -6.81 20.37
N VAL A 55 8.74 -6.25 21.47
CA VAL A 55 7.85 -5.07 21.48
C VAL A 55 8.60 -3.87 22.04
N PHE A 56 8.55 -2.77 21.33
CA PHE A 56 9.20 -1.52 21.69
C PHE A 56 8.15 -0.42 21.90
N SER A 57 8.38 0.46 22.84
CA SER A 57 7.61 1.69 23.00
C SER A 57 8.28 2.80 22.20
N GLY A 58 7.54 3.46 21.32
CA GLY A 58 8.01 4.59 20.54
C GLY A 58 8.30 5.84 21.40
N GLY A 59 9.44 6.46 21.14
CA GLY A 59 9.82 7.73 21.78
C GLY A 59 9.11 8.94 21.18
N LYS A 60 9.50 10.13 21.64
CA LYS A 60 9.02 11.39 21.05
C LYS A 60 9.42 11.47 19.58
N LEU A 61 8.44 11.80 18.73
CA LEU A 61 8.68 11.96 17.29
C LEU A 61 9.63 13.15 17.05
N PRO A 62 10.78 12.95 16.39
CA PRO A 62 11.70 14.04 16.07
C PRO A 62 11.09 15.00 15.06
N GLU A 63 11.54 16.24 15.06
CA GLU A 63 11.11 17.24 14.09
C GLU A 63 11.45 16.82 12.66
N GLY A 64 10.53 17.07 11.74
CA GLY A 64 10.69 16.72 10.32
C GLY A 64 10.45 15.24 9.99
N TRP A 65 10.03 14.41 10.95
CA TRP A 65 9.66 13.02 10.70
C TRP A 65 8.15 12.79 10.66
N LEU A 66 7.71 11.90 9.78
CA LEU A 66 6.39 11.29 9.89
C LEU A 66 6.46 10.08 10.82
N GLY A 67 5.40 9.85 11.61
CA GLY A 67 5.38 8.81 12.63
C GLY A 67 5.67 7.41 12.08
N LYS A 68 5.05 7.01 10.94
CA LYS A 68 5.31 5.72 10.31
C LYS A 68 6.77 5.57 9.89
N ASN A 69 7.33 6.58 9.22
CA ASN A 69 8.73 6.54 8.76
C ASN A 69 9.71 6.44 9.90
N PHE A 70 9.45 7.18 11.00
CA PHE A 70 10.29 7.10 12.20
C PHE A 70 10.19 5.73 12.88
N ALA A 71 9.00 5.16 12.96
CA ALA A 71 8.81 3.82 13.53
C ALA A 71 9.54 2.74 12.70
N LEU A 72 9.40 2.76 11.38
CA LEU A 72 10.06 1.81 10.48
C LEU A 72 11.60 1.97 10.49
N HIS A 73 12.10 3.21 10.52
CA HIS A 73 13.53 3.49 10.70
C HIS A 73 14.06 2.95 12.04
N SER A 74 13.33 3.20 13.13
CA SER A 74 13.73 2.73 14.46
C SER A 74 13.78 1.21 14.54
N LEU A 75 12.79 0.52 13.98
CA LEU A 75 12.77 -0.95 13.90
C LEU A 75 13.88 -1.50 13.01
N SER A 76 14.16 -0.88 11.87
CA SER A 76 15.20 -1.33 10.94
C SER A 76 16.61 -1.29 11.55
N LYS A 77 16.84 -0.43 12.55
CA LYS A 77 18.09 -0.39 13.32
C LYS A 77 18.21 -1.52 14.35
N GLN A 78 17.11 -2.08 14.79
CA GLN A 78 17.08 -3.21 15.73
C GLN A 78 17.09 -4.56 14.99
N ALA A 79 16.77 -4.56 13.71
CA ALA A 79 16.65 -5.76 12.91
C ALA A 79 18.02 -6.33 12.55
N THR A 80 18.15 -7.65 12.73
CA THR A 80 19.39 -8.42 12.51
C THR A 80 19.35 -9.32 11.27
N GLY A 81 18.17 -9.54 10.69
CA GLY A 81 17.97 -10.41 9.52
C GLY A 81 18.54 -9.85 8.22
N ASP A 82 18.79 -10.74 7.26
CA ASP A 82 19.24 -10.41 5.90
C ASP A 82 18.17 -9.72 5.07
N TYR A 83 16.91 -9.96 5.40
CA TYR A 83 15.73 -9.30 4.79
C TYR A 83 14.96 -8.52 5.84
N LEU A 84 14.55 -7.32 5.47
CA LEU A 84 13.59 -6.54 6.25
C LEU A 84 12.20 -6.70 5.61
N VAL A 85 11.24 -7.16 6.40
CA VAL A 85 9.85 -7.30 6.00
C VAL A 85 9.02 -6.23 6.70
N PHE A 86 8.58 -5.24 5.94
CA PHE A 86 7.66 -4.21 6.43
C PHE A 86 6.24 -4.67 6.17
N LEU A 87 5.45 -4.80 7.23
CA LEU A 87 4.07 -5.26 7.19
C LEU A 87 3.17 -4.29 7.96
N ASP A 88 2.13 -3.78 7.29
CA ASP A 88 1.15 -2.94 7.96
C ASP A 88 0.26 -3.78 8.90
N ALA A 89 -0.22 -3.19 9.97
CA ALA A 89 -0.97 -3.88 11.03
C ALA A 89 -2.31 -4.50 10.54
N ASP A 90 -2.88 -3.96 9.48
CA ASP A 90 -4.14 -4.41 8.86
C ASP A 90 -3.96 -5.51 7.80
N VAL A 91 -2.72 -5.98 7.61
CA VAL A 91 -2.40 -7.10 6.71
C VAL A 91 -2.38 -8.42 7.46
N ARG A 92 -2.87 -9.46 6.78
CA ARG A 92 -2.76 -10.87 7.20
C ARG A 92 -2.08 -11.64 6.10
N ILE A 93 -1.03 -12.35 6.44
CA ILE A 93 -0.24 -13.16 5.51
C ILE A 93 -0.46 -14.64 5.81
N ASN A 94 -0.41 -15.49 4.76
CA ASN A 94 -0.43 -16.95 4.97
C ASN A 94 0.96 -17.45 5.41
N GLU A 95 1.02 -18.70 5.80
CA GLU A 95 2.22 -19.31 6.40
C GLU A 95 3.45 -19.29 5.47
N SER A 96 3.28 -19.30 4.14
CA SER A 96 4.38 -19.32 3.16
C SER A 96 4.64 -17.96 2.50
N ALA A 97 3.95 -16.91 2.91
CA ALA A 97 3.97 -15.62 2.19
C ALA A 97 5.37 -15.01 2.08
N ILE A 98 6.12 -15.02 3.18
CA ILE A 98 7.46 -14.41 3.21
C ILE A 98 8.45 -15.27 2.43
N SER A 99 8.45 -16.59 2.65
CA SER A 99 9.39 -17.51 1.95
C SER A 99 9.19 -17.49 0.43
N VAL A 100 7.94 -17.52 -0.04
CA VAL A 100 7.61 -17.41 -1.47
C VAL A 100 8.02 -16.06 -2.03
N ALA A 101 7.77 -14.97 -1.32
CA ALA A 101 8.15 -13.64 -1.79
C ALA A 101 9.68 -13.46 -1.87
N ILE A 102 10.42 -14.00 -0.90
CA ILE A 102 11.90 -14.00 -0.95
C ILE A 102 12.40 -14.85 -2.12
N GLN A 103 11.81 -16.03 -2.35
CA GLN A 103 12.18 -16.87 -3.49
C GLN A 103 12.01 -16.09 -4.81
N VAL A 104 10.88 -15.44 -5.03
CA VAL A 104 10.63 -14.61 -6.24
C VAL A 104 11.64 -13.47 -6.34
N LEU A 105 11.96 -12.81 -5.21
CA LEU A 105 12.95 -11.74 -5.15
C LEU A 105 14.33 -12.23 -5.61
N GLU A 106 14.76 -13.40 -5.13
CA GLU A 106 16.07 -13.98 -5.49
C GLU A 106 16.10 -14.50 -6.94
N GLU A 107 15.05 -15.17 -7.43
CA GLU A 107 14.93 -15.65 -8.81
C GLU A 107 15.03 -14.52 -9.84
N HIS A 108 14.60 -13.30 -9.49
CA HIS A 108 14.68 -12.12 -10.35
C HIS A 108 15.88 -11.23 -10.09
N GLU A 109 16.75 -11.60 -9.15
CA GLU A 109 17.90 -10.79 -8.70
C GLU A 109 17.47 -9.38 -8.27
N TRP A 110 16.35 -9.27 -7.56
CA TRP A 110 15.84 -8.01 -7.05
C TRP A 110 16.39 -7.70 -5.65
N SER A 111 16.42 -6.42 -5.33
CA SER A 111 16.77 -5.91 -3.99
C SER A 111 15.52 -5.71 -3.13
N TYR A 112 14.34 -5.51 -3.75
CA TYR A 112 13.07 -5.38 -3.06
C TYR A 112 11.93 -5.99 -3.86
N ILE A 113 10.88 -6.41 -3.14
CA ILE A 113 9.63 -6.90 -3.69
C ILE A 113 8.47 -6.35 -2.85
N SER A 114 7.38 -5.99 -3.51
CA SER A 114 6.17 -5.52 -2.84
C SER A 114 4.97 -6.37 -3.28
N PRO A 115 4.66 -7.47 -2.58
CA PRO A 115 3.48 -8.26 -2.87
C PRO A 115 2.22 -7.45 -2.51
N TYR A 116 1.38 -7.15 -3.50
CA TYR A 116 0.14 -6.41 -3.28
C TYR A 116 -0.94 -7.33 -2.71
N PRO A 117 -1.39 -7.11 -1.47
CA PRO A 117 -2.37 -7.98 -0.83
C PRO A 117 -3.76 -7.89 -1.48
N LYS A 118 -4.56 -8.95 -1.37
CA LYS A 118 -5.99 -8.90 -1.67
C LYS A 118 -6.66 -7.88 -0.77
N GLN A 119 -7.34 -6.89 -1.37
CA GLN A 119 -8.05 -5.87 -0.61
C GLN A 119 -9.43 -6.37 -0.19
N ILE A 120 -9.68 -6.39 1.11
CA ILE A 120 -10.99 -6.75 1.68
C ILE A 120 -11.76 -5.45 1.95
N GLY A 121 -12.70 -5.13 1.08
CA GLY A 121 -13.57 -3.98 1.24
C GLY A 121 -14.79 -4.30 2.10
N ILE A 122 -15.07 -3.48 3.10
CA ILE A 122 -16.33 -3.53 3.86
C ILE A 122 -17.27 -2.45 3.35
N GLY A 123 -18.47 -2.89 2.92
CA GLY A 123 -19.50 -2.01 2.38
C GLY A 123 -19.29 -1.64 0.91
N PHE A 124 -20.30 -0.98 0.35
CA PHE A 124 -20.38 -0.69 -1.08
C PHE A 124 -19.25 0.21 -1.58
N LEU A 125 -18.95 1.30 -0.86
CA LEU A 125 -17.96 2.30 -1.26
C LEU A 125 -16.54 1.72 -1.33
N ALA A 126 -16.14 0.93 -0.32
CA ALA A 126 -14.83 0.29 -0.28
C ALA A 126 -14.66 -0.69 -1.44
N ASN A 127 -15.66 -1.53 -1.69
CA ASN A 127 -15.66 -2.50 -2.78
C ASN A 127 -15.62 -1.84 -4.17
N LEU A 128 -16.14 -0.64 -4.29
CA LEU A 128 -16.17 0.10 -5.54
C LEU A 128 -14.82 0.79 -5.83
N VAL A 129 -14.20 1.41 -4.81
CA VAL A 129 -13.03 2.31 -4.97
C VAL A 129 -11.70 1.60 -4.77
N GLN A 130 -11.54 0.75 -3.75
CA GLN A 130 -10.24 0.14 -3.44
C GLN A 130 -9.63 -0.65 -4.62
N PRO A 131 -10.38 -1.44 -5.40
CA PRO A 131 -9.79 -2.16 -6.53
C PRO A 131 -9.31 -1.25 -7.68
N LEU A 132 -9.62 0.07 -7.67
CA LEU A 132 -9.16 0.99 -8.71
C LEU A 132 -7.66 1.21 -8.69
N LEU A 133 -7.01 1.18 -7.50
CA LEU A 133 -5.57 1.36 -7.41
C LEU A 133 -4.84 0.25 -8.18
N GLN A 134 -5.23 -0.99 -7.94
CA GLN A 134 -4.68 -2.15 -8.61
C GLN A 134 -4.95 -2.12 -10.12
N TRP A 135 -6.20 -1.81 -10.51
CA TRP A 135 -6.56 -1.62 -11.92
C TRP A 135 -5.74 -0.52 -12.59
N SER A 136 -5.49 0.60 -11.91
CA SER A 136 -4.70 1.70 -12.48
C SER A 136 -3.27 1.26 -12.81
N TRP A 137 -2.64 0.45 -11.98
CA TRP A 137 -1.32 -0.08 -12.26
C TRP A 137 -1.30 -1.00 -13.48
N PHE A 138 -2.26 -1.93 -13.58
CA PHE A 138 -2.38 -2.81 -14.74
C PHE A 138 -2.68 -2.07 -16.04
N SER A 139 -3.42 -0.96 -15.97
CA SER A 139 -3.86 -0.20 -17.13
C SER A 139 -2.83 0.81 -17.63
N THR A 140 -2.02 1.37 -16.72
CA THR A 140 -1.13 2.50 -17.05
C THR A 140 0.34 2.13 -17.10
N LEU A 141 0.74 1.02 -16.47
CA LEU A 141 2.13 0.61 -16.35
C LEU A 141 2.40 -0.67 -17.13
N VAL A 142 3.41 -0.62 -17.99
CA VAL A 142 3.99 -1.83 -18.56
C VAL A 142 4.90 -2.45 -17.50
N LEU A 143 4.31 -3.17 -16.53
CA LEU A 143 5.01 -3.70 -15.36
C LEU A 143 6.27 -4.50 -15.73
N ARG A 144 6.23 -5.34 -16.79
CA ARG A 144 7.39 -6.08 -17.28
C ARG A 144 8.56 -5.21 -17.76
N ARG A 145 8.29 -3.97 -18.20
CA ARG A 145 9.35 -3.01 -18.51
C ARG A 145 9.77 -2.22 -17.28
N ALA A 146 8.80 -1.92 -16.41
CA ALA A 146 9.04 -1.21 -15.16
C ALA A 146 9.97 -2.00 -14.23
N GLU A 147 9.80 -3.32 -14.08
CA GLU A 147 10.63 -4.18 -13.24
C GLU A 147 12.11 -4.21 -13.66
N LYS A 148 12.39 -4.06 -14.97
CA LYS A 148 13.76 -4.00 -15.54
C LYS A 148 14.35 -2.59 -15.50
N SER A 149 13.56 -1.58 -15.21
CA SER A 149 13.96 -0.17 -15.27
C SER A 149 14.56 0.28 -13.95
N LEU A 150 15.62 1.08 -14.02
CA LEU A 150 16.18 1.81 -12.88
C LEU A 150 15.66 3.25 -12.77
N ARG A 151 14.71 3.65 -13.64
CA ARG A 151 14.13 5.01 -13.61
C ARG A 151 13.18 5.13 -12.41
N PRO A 152 13.40 6.12 -11.50
CA PRO A 152 12.52 6.32 -10.35
C PRO A 152 11.05 6.55 -10.73
N SER A 153 10.79 7.18 -11.88
CA SER A 153 9.42 7.45 -12.37
C SER A 153 8.62 6.20 -12.73
N THR A 154 9.29 5.04 -12.91
CA THR A 154 8.64 3.76 -13.19
C THR A 154 8.52 2.89 -11.93
N ALA A 155 8.92 3.39 -10.75
CA ALA A 155 8.78 2.67 -9.50
C ALA A 155 7.30 2.53 -9.13
N VAL A 156 6.94 1.34 -8.67
CA VAL A 156 5.64 1.02 -8.06
C VAL A 156 5.91 0.20 -6.83
N ALA A 157 5.23 0.51 -5.77
CA ALA A 157 5.25 -0.26 -4.54
C ALA A 157 3.95 -0.06 -3.75
N ASN A 158 3.66 -0.96 -2.84
CA ASN A 158 2.58 -0.88 -1.86
C ASN A 158 3.15 -1.20 -0.49
N GLY A 159 3.01 -0.26 0.45
CA GLY A 159 3.60 -0.35 1.79
C GLY A 159 2.92 -1.33 2.74
N GLN A 160 1.84 -1.97 2.30
CA GLN A 160 1.13 -2.95 3.13
C GLN A 160 1.96 -4.22 3.36
N PHE A 161 2.71 -4.65 2.33
CA PHE A 161 3.64 -5.75 2.42
C PHE A 161 4.84 -5.45 1.51
N PHE A 162 5.99 -5.19 2.11
CA PHE A 162 7.21 -4.80 1.41
C PHE A 162 8.42 -5.55 1.99
N ILE A 163 9.17 -6.23 1.14
CA ILE A 163 10.39 -6.96 1.52
C ILE A 163 11.58 -6.34 0.82
N VAL A 164 12.67 -6.16 1.54
CA VAL A 164 13.91 -5.58 1.00
C VAL A 164 15.14 -6.26 1.60
N LYS A 165 16.21 -6.44 0.80
CA LYS A 165 17.51 -6.87 1.31
C LYS A 165 18.05 -5.83 2.29
N ALA A 166 18.39 -6.25 3.51
CA ALA A 166 18.77 -5.34 4.59
C ALA A 166 20.03 -4.51 4.23
N VAL A 167 20.97 -5.10 3.51
CA VAL A 167 22.19 -4.41 3.05
C VAL A 167 21.83 -3.28 2.07
N ASP A 168 21.00 -3.56 1.06
CA ASP A 168 20.61 -2.60 0.03
C ASP A 168 19.75 -1.47 0.62
N TYR A 169 18.87 -1.80 1.58
CA TYR A 169 18.10 -0.81 2.34
C TYR A 169 19.01 0.15 3.12
N ARG A 170 20.05 -0.34 3.76
CA ARG A 170 21.00 0.50 4.49
C ARG A 170 21.84 1.38 3.54
N ILE A 171 22.28 0.82 2.40
CA ILE A 171 23.04 1.55 1.39
C ILE A 171 22.24 2.70 0.79
N CYS A 172 20.94 2.52 0.52
CA CYS A 172 20.12 3.58 -0.04
C CYS A 172 19.70 4.66 0.99
N GLY A 173 19.96 4.44 2.30
CA GLY A 173 19.58 5.35 3.38
C GLY A 173 18.21 5.07 4.01
N GLY A 174 17.47 4.09 3.50
CA GLY A 174 16.22 3.60 4.08
C GLY A 174 15.18 4.69 4.36
N HIS A 175 14.37 4.50 5.39
CA HIS A 175 13.32 5.45 5.78
C HIS A 175 13.86 6.80 6.32
N GLU A 176 15.13 6.88 6.71
CA GLU A 176 15.75 8.15 7.09
C GLU A 176 15.82 9.13 5.92
N ALA A 177 16.17 8.64 4.73
CA ALA A 177 16.26 9.45 3.52
C ALA A 177 14.90 9.94 2.99
N ILE A 178 13.80 9.37 3.49
CA ILE A 178 12.42 9.71 3.10
C ILE A 178 11.55 10.10 4.29
N LYS A 179 12.16 10.57 5.38
CA LYS A 179 11.54 10.77 6.70
C LYS A 179 10.25 11.60 6.71
N ASP A 180 10.12 12.54 5.78
CA ASP A 180 9.02 13.50 5.62
C ASP A 180 8.03 13.12 4.50
N GLN A 181 8.21 11.96 3.85
CA GLN A 181 7.39 11.55 2.72
C GLN A 181 6.15 10.79 3.15
N VAL A 182 4.98 11.20 2.65
CA VAL A 182 3.67 10.60 2.99
C VAL A 182 3.46 9.24 2.32
N LEU A 183 4.00 9.05 1.11
CA LEU A 183 3.96 7.79 0.36
C LEU A 183 5.30 7.07 0.54
N ASP A 184 5.54 6.59 1.75
CA ASP A 184 6.78 5.96 2.19
C ASP A 184 7.21 4.80 1.28
N ASP A 185 6.29 3.96 0.88
CA ASP A 185 6.48 2.81 0.01
C ASP A 185 6.99 3.20 -1.39
N LEU A 186 6.28 4.12 -2.03
CA LEU A 186 6.62 4.61 -3.36
C LEU A 186 7.96 5.36 -3.34
N GLU A 187 8.19 6.20 -2.33
CA GLU A 187 9.43 6.97 -2.22
C GLU A 187 10.62 6.08 -1.85
N LEU A 188 10.42 5.04 -1.03
CA LEU A 188 11.45 4.02 -0.78
C LEU A 188 11.81 3.28 -2.07
N ALA A 189 10.82 2.82 -2.83
CA ALA A 189 11.07 2.16 -4.12
C ALA A 189 11.78 3.09 -5.12
N ARG A 190 11.45 4.38 -5.15
CA ARG A 190 12.15 5.40 -5.96
C ARG A 190 13.60 5.60 -5.50
N LEU A 191 13.82 5.66 -4.20
CA LEU A 191 15.14 5.78 -3.59
C LEU A 191 16.01 4.55 -3.93
N MET A 192 15.47 3.33 -3.79
CA MET A 192 16.14 2.09 -4.19
C MET A 192 16.58 2.15 -5.66
N ARG A 193 15.71 2.59 -6.58
CA ARG A 193 16.06 2.72 -7.99
C ARG A 193 17.11 3.81 -8.27
N LYS A 194 17.08 4.94 -7.55
CA LYS A 194 18.16 5.94 -7.62
C LYS A 194 19.50 5.34 -7.22
N SER A 195 19.50 4.46 -6.25
CA SER A 195 20.68 3.72 -5.77
C SER A 195 21.04 2.51 -6.64
N LYS A 196 20.41 2.36 -7.82
CA LYS A 196 20.63 1.28 -8.80
C LYS A 196 20.12 -0.09 -8.36
N PHE A 197 19.27 -0.16 -7.38
CA PHE A 197 18.63 -1.39 -6.93
C PHE A 197 17.32 -1.64 -7.69
N LYS A 198 17.15 -2.87 -8.17
CA LYS A 198 15.94 -3.32 -8.90
C LYS A 198 14.90 -3.88 -7.93
N GLY A 199 13.66 -3.84 -8.35
CA GLY A 199 12.56 -4.47 -7.63
C GLY A 199 11.22 -4.11 -8.25
N SER A 200 10.16 -4.77 -7.81
CA SER A 200 8.84 -4.58 -8.39
C SER A 200 7.70 -4.85 -7.40
N VAL A 201 6.52 -4.36 -7.76
CA VAL A 201 5.27 -4.84 -7.20
C VAL A 201 4.88 -6.14 -7.90
N VAL A 202 4.36 -7.09 -7.14
CA VAL A 202 3.83 -8.37 -7.64
C VAL A 202 2.43 -8.62 -7.08
N ASP A 203 1.69 -9.51 -7.71
CA ASP A 203 0.40 -9.95 -7.19
C ASP A 203 0.60 -10.83 -5.95
N GLY A 204 0.26 -10.29 -4.78
CA GLY A 204 0.28 -10.98 -3.49
C GLY A 204 -1.09 -11.46 -3.03
N SER A 205 -2.14 -11.38 -3.87
CA SER A 205 -3.53 -11.65 -3.47
C SER A 205 -3.78 -13.08 -2.96
N LYS A 206 -2.94 -14.03 -3.35
CA LYS A 206 -3.02 -15.43 -2.90
C LYS A 206 -2.31 -15.69 -1.58
N VAL A 207 -1.39 -14.81 -1.17
CA VAL A 207 -0.55 -15.01 0.01
C VAL A 207 -0.78 -13.98 1.10
N ALA A 208 -1.46 -12.89 0.79
CA ALA A 208 -1.74 -11.81 1.73
C ALA A 208 -3.10 -11.17 1.48
N GLN A 209 -3.74 -10.71 2.55
CA GLN A 209 -4.98 -9.92 2.49
C GLN A 209 -4.88 -8.71 3.42
N CYS A 210 -5.52 -7.61 3.03
CA CYS A 210 -5.56 -6.38 3.80
C CYS A 210 -6.99 -5.89 3.95
N GLN A 211 -7.38 -5.57 5.18
CA GLN A 211 -8.63 -4.90 5.51
C GLN A 211 -8.35 -3.51 6.07
N MET A 212 -8.06 -2.56 5.18
CA MET A 212 -7.60 -1.22 5.55
C MET A 212 -8.69 -0.38 6.24
N TYR A 213 -9.94 -0.49 5.79
CA TYR A 213 -11.05 0.33 6.26
C TYR A 213 -12.22 -0.51 6.71
N THR A 214 -12.82 -0.14 7.84
CA THR A 214 -13.99 -0.81 8.40
C THR A 214 -15.30 -0.13 8.02
N ASN A 215 -15.24 1.12 7.54
CA ASN A 215 -16.40 1.90 7.12
C ASN A 215 -16.02 2.97 6.08
N SER A 216 -17.05 3.58 5.48
CA SER A 216 -16.87 4.59 4.43
C SER A 216 -16.18 5.87 4.92
N SER A 217 -16.36 6.26 6.17
CA SER A 217 -15.73 7.47 6.73
C SER A 217 -14.21 7.29 6.87
N GLU A 218 -13.77 6.14 7.34
CA GLU A 218 -12.35 5.77 7.40
C GLU A 218 -11.72 5.72 6.00
N LEU A 219 -12.41 5.15 5.02
CA LEU A 219 -11.96 5.12 3.63
C LEU A 219 -11.77 6.54 3.08
N ILE A 220 -12.76 7.40 3.23
CA ILE A 220 -12.67 8.79 2.75
C ILE A 220 -11.49 9.50 3.40
N ALA A 221 -11.33 9.41 4.72
CA ALA A 221 -10.21 10.03 5.45
C ALA A 221 -8.85 9.49 5.00
N GLY A 222 -8.75 8.19 4.75
CA GLY A 222 -7.52 7.55 4.24
C GLY A 222 -7.13 8.02 2.84
N TYR A 223 -8.09 8.16 1.95
CA TYR A 223 -7.85 8.69 0.60
C TYR A 223 -7.54 10.19 0.62
N GLU A 224 -8.23 10.99 1.44
CA GLU A 224 -7.94 12.41 1.63
C GLU A 224 -6.48 12.67 1.99
N LYS A 225 -5.92 11.84 2.83
CA LYS A 225 -4.53 11.95 3.32
C LYS A 225 -3.50 11.99 2.20
N SER A 226 -3.64 11.16 1.16
CA SER A 226 -2.54 10.84 0.23
C SER A 226 -2.81 11.13 -1.24
N GLN A 227 -4.08 11.25 -1.68
CA GLN A 227 -4.40 11.36 -3.11
C GLN A 227 -3.83 12.61 -3.78
N TRP A 228 -3.70 13.73 -3.08
CA TRP A 228 -3.09 14.95 -3.62
C TRP A 228 -1.62 14.75 -4.03
N ARG A 229 -0.93 13.79 -3.41
CA ARG A 229 0.48 13.47 -3.66
C ARG A 229 0.68 12.28 -4.62
N ALA A 230 -0.31 11.43 -4.75
CA ALA A 230 -0.22 10.19 -5.53
C ALA A 230 0.22 10.41 -6.99
N PHE A 231 -0.11 11.57 -7.55
CA PHE A 231 0.22 11.95 -8.93
C PHE A 231 1.34 13.02 -9.03
N GLY A 232 2.19 13.09 -8.02
CA GLY A 232 3.35 13.98 -7.96
C GLY A 232 3.03 15.38 -7.42
N ASN A 233 2.08 16.09 -8.03
CA ASN A 233 1.64 17.42 -7.60
C ASN A 233 0.18 17.68 -8.00
N THR A 234 -0.36 18.85 -7.64
CA THR A 234 -1.74 19.23 -7.94
C THR A 234 -2.06 19.25 -9.43
N LEU A 235 -1.12 19.73 -10.27
CA LEU A 235 -1.31 19.74 -11.72
C LEU A 235 -1.37 18.32 -12.28
N GLY A 236 -0.48 17.41 -11.82
CA GLY A 236 -0.51 15.99 -12.17
C GLY A 236 -1.82 15.34 -11.79
N ALA A 237 -2.35 15.63 -10.60
CA ALA A 237 -3.64 15.12 -10.14
C ALA A 237 -4.81 15.61 -11.03
N ILE A 238 -4.79 16.87 -11.47
CA ILE A 238 -5.78 17.43 -12.40
C ILE A 238 -5.70 16.73 -13.77
N ILE A 239 -4.49 16.59 -14.32
CA ILE A 239 -4.28 15.92 -15.62
C ILE A 239 -4.78 14.47 -15.56
N VAL A 240 -4.40 13.72 -14.52
CA VAL A 240 -4.85 12.34 -14.36
C VAL A 240 -6.37 12.27 -14.19
N SER A 241 -6.97 13.17 -13.42
CA SER A 241 -8.44 13.24 -13.28
C SER A 241 -9.14 13.50 -14.62
N ALA A 242 -8.59 14.38 -15.46
CA ALA A 242 -9.12 14.65 -16.80
C ALA A 242 -9.00 13.41 -17.71
N LEU A 243 -7.86 12.73 -17.69
CA LEU A 243 -7.65 11.48 -18.45
C LEU A 243 -8.59 10.37 -17.99
N LEU A 244 -8.78 10.19 -16.69
CA LEU A 244 -9.73 9.24 -16.12
C LEU A 244 -11.18 9.58 -16.52
N PHE A 245 -11.53 10.86 -16.51
CA PHE A 245 -12.86 11.31 -16.96
C PHE A 245 -13.10 10.97 -18.44
N ILE A 246 -12.15 11.34 -19.30
CA ILE A 246 -12.24 11.11 -20.75
C ILE A 246 -12.27 9.60 -21.08
N SER A 247 -11.45 8.81 -20.42
CA SER A 247 -11.37 7.38 -20.69
C SER A 247 -12.54 6.57 -20.14
N SER A 248 -13.10 6.97 -18.99
CA SER A 248 -14.00 6.09 -18.22
C SER A 248 -15.42 6.64 -18.05
N ILE A 249 -15.61 7.94 -18.01
CA ILE A 249 -16.92 8.57 -17.82
C ILE A 249 -17.50 9.07 -19.15
N TYR A 250 -16.69 9.77 -19.94
CA TYR A 250 -17.10 10.33 -21.22
C TYR A 250 -17.74 9.30 -22.18
N PRO A 251 -17.26 8.04 -22.29
CA PRO A 251 -17.92 7.01 -23.10
C PRO A 251 -19.39 6.79 -22.75
N ILE A 252 -19.76 6.90 -21.48
CA ILE A 252 -21.17 6.77 -21.06
C ILE A 252 -21.99 8.00 -21.48
N LEU A 253 -21.41 9.19 -21.38
CA LEU A 253 -22.07 10.45 -21.71
C LEU A 253 -22.36 10.60 -23.19
N ILE A 254 -21.57 9.99 -24.08
CA ILE A 254 -21.79 10.02 -25.52
C ILE A 254 -22.74 8.93 -26.03
N LEU A 255 -23.12 7.93 -25.23
CA LEU A 255 -24.03 6.86 -25.64
C LEU A 255 -25.34 7.35 -26.30
N PRO A 256 -26.01 8.42 -25.82
CA PRO A 256 -27.23 8.91 -26.46
C PRO A 256 -27.00 9.49 -27.86
N PHE A 257 -25.79 9.93 -28.18
CA PHE A 257 -25.44 10.61 -29.43
C PHE A 257 -24.67 9.72 -30.40
N HIS A 258 -23.79 8.85 -29.87
CA HIS A 258 -22.90 7.96 -30.60
C HIS A 258 -22.85 6.59 -29.92
N PHE A 259 -23.95 5.85 -30.01
CA PHE A 259 -24.16 4.60 -29.26
C PHE A 259 -23.04 3.59 -29.48
N GLU A 260 -22.68 3.29 -30.74
CA GLU A 260 -21.66 2.27 -31.05
C GLU A 260 -20.29 2.64 -30.48
N ILE A 261 -19.88 3.89 -30.63
CA ILE A 261 -18.59 4.37 -30.14
C ILE A 261 -18.55 4.34 -28.60
N GLY A 262 -19.60 4.87 -27.97
CA GLY A 262 -19.70 4.88 -26.51
C GLY A 262 -19.71 3.46 -25.92
N LEU A 263 -20.44 2.55 -26.56
CA LEU A 263 -20.52 1.15 -26.13
C LEU A 263 -19.17 0.44 -26.25
N ILE A 264 -18.46 0.62 -27.39
CA ILE A 264 -17.13 0.01 -27.59
C ILE A 264 -16.16 0.45 -26.48
N PHE A 265 -16.04 1.75 -26.21
CA PHE A 265 -15.15 2.25 -25.17
C PHE A 265 -15.55 1.79 -23.78
N TYR A 266 -16.85 1.78 -23.47
CA TYR A 266 -17.34 1.23 -22.20
C TYR A 266 -16.99 -0.25 -22.03
N LEU A 267 -17.18 -1.06 -23.07
CA LEU A 267 -16.86 -2.48 -23.03
C LEU A 267 -15.35 -2.72 -22.87
N LEU A 268 -14.50 -1.94 -23.54
CA LEU A 268 -13.04 -2.04 -23.37
C LEU A 268 -12.65 -1.81 -21.90
N ILE A 269 -13.19 -0.79 -21.26
CA ILE A 269 -12.92 -0.49 -19.86
C ILE A 269 -13.50 -1.56 -18.94
N PHE A 270 -14.74 -1.98 -19.18
CA PHE A 270 -15.36 -3.08 -18.44
C PHE A 270 -14.50 -4.34 -18.48
N PHE A 271 -14.05 -4.77 -19.65
CA PHE A 271 -13.21 -5.96 -19.80
C PHE A 271 -11.84 -5.78 -19.14
N SER A 272 -11.22 -4.61 -19.25
CA SER A 272 -9.95 -4.33 -18.56
C SER A 272 -10.10 -4.44 -17.04
N ARG A 273 -11.21 -3.91 -16.51
CA ARG A 273 -11.54 -3.97 -15.08
C ARG A 273 -11.85 -5.41 -14.65
N MET A 274 -12.61 -6.15 -15.45
CA MET A 274 -12.95 -7.54 -15.18
C MET A 274 -11.69 -8.42 -15.22
N LEU A 275 -10.81 -8.23 -16.20
CA LEU A 275 -9.54 -8.95 -16.30
C LEU A 275 -8.66 -8.72 -15.07
N CYS A 276 -8.55 -7.46 -14.64
CA CYS A 276 -7.85 -7.13 -13.41
C CYS A 276 -8.47 -7.87 -12.21
N ALA A 277 -9.79 -7.81 -12.04
CA ALA A 277 -10.49 -8.46 -10.93
C ALA A 277 -10.31 -9.98 -10.91
N VAL A 278 -10.28 -10.63 -12.07
CA VAL A 278 -10.01 -12.08 -12.18
C VAL A 278 -8.57 -12.41 -11.81
N ARG A 279 -7.61 -11.63 -12.27
CA ARG A 279 -6.17 -11.86 -12.02
C ARG A 279 -5.77 -11.68 -10.58
N THR A 280 -6.43 -10.74 -9.89
CA THR A 280 -6.07 -10.34 -8.51
C THR A 280 -7.06 -10.85 -7.48
N ASP A 281 -7.93 -11.77 -7.87
CA ASP A 281 -8.99 -12.33 -7.02
C ASP A 281 -9.80 -11.25 -6.28
N SER A 282 -10.01 -10.11 -6.95
CA SER A 282 -10.77 -9.00 -6.40
C SER A 282 -12.26 -9.07 -6.80
N ILE A 283 -13.07 -8.17 -6.24
CA ILE A 283 -14.51 -8.15 -6.45
C ILE A 283 -14.87 -7.85 -7.92
N LYS A 284 -15.60 -8.77 -8.57
CA LYS A 284 -15.96 -8.72 -9.99
C LYS A 284 -17.21 -7.93 -10.29
N TRP A 285 -18.23 -7.97 -9.39
CA TRP A 285 -19.52 -7.33 -9.62
C TRP A 285 -19.45 -5.79 -9.73
N THR A 286 -18.36 -5.17 -9.27
CA THR A 286 -18.11 -3.73 -9.40
C THR A 286 -17.57 -3.32 -10.76
N ALA A 287 -17.20 -4.26 -11.63
CA ALA A 287 -16.64 -3.94 -12.94
C ALA A 287 -17.62 -3.13 -13.84
N PRO A 288 -18.93 -3.43 -13.92
CA PRO A 288 -19.88 -2.60 -14.66
C PRO A 288 -20.01 -1.17 -14.11
N LEU A 289 -19.77 -0.99 -12.82
CA LEU A 289 -19.85 0.30 -12.13
C LEU A 289 -18.55 1.11 -12.21
N HIS A 290 -17.62 0.72 -13.09
CA HIS A 290 -16.33 1.38 -13.22
C HIS A 290 -16.44 2.91 -13.43
N PRO A 291 -17.32 3.45 -14.29
CA PRO A 291 -17.48 4.90 -14.45
C PRO A 291 -17.89 5.61 -13.15
N VAL A 292 -18.75 4.98 -12.35
CA VAL A 292 -19.17 5.50 -11.04
C VAL A 292 -18.00 5.47 -10.06
N ALA A 293 -17.23 4.37 -10.06
CA ALA A 293 -16.04 4.25 -9.24
C ALA A 293 -15.01 5.33 -9.55
N ILE A 294 -14.77 5.61 -10.84
CA ILE A 294 -13.86 6.68 -11.29
C ILE A 294 -14.38 8.07 -10.88
N ALA A 295 -15.69 8.33 -11.02
CA ALA A 295 -16.28 9.60 -10.59
C ALA A 295 -16.04 9.84 -9.08
N LEU A 296 -16.25 8.82 -8.26
CA LEU A 296 -15.95 8.86 -6.83
C LEU A 296 -14.44 9.05 -6.56
N TRP A 297 -13.58 8.38 -7.31
CA TRP A 297 -12.14 8.56 -7.13
C TRP A 297 -11.69 9.97 -7.50
N ILE A 298 -12.17 10.53 -8.61
CA ILE A 298 -11.92 11.93 -8.98
C ILE A 298 -12.42 12.88 -7.87
N TYR A 299 -13.60 12.65 -7.32
CA TYR A 299 -14.10 13.42 -6.18
C TYR A 299 -13.15 13.36 -4.99
N LEU A 300 -12.64 12.16 -4.63
CA LEU A 300 -11.70 11.98 -3.52
C LEU A 300 -10.35 12.69 -3.78
N ILE A 301 -9.87 12.71 -5.05
CA ILE A 301 -8.66 13.45 -5.43
C ILE A 301 -8.87 14.96 -5.19
N PHE A 302 -9.96 15.54 -5.70
CA PHE A 302 -10.22 16.98 -5.49
C PHE A 302 -10.46 17.32 -4.03
N ARG A 303 -11.13 16.47 -3.29
CA ARG A 303 -11.34 16.61 -1.85
C ARG A 303 -10.00 16.59 -1.09
N SER A 304 -9.08 15.71 -1.46
CA SER A 304 -7.71 15.64 -0.92
C SER A 304 -6.94 16.94 -1.16
N ILE A 305 -6.99 17.48 -2.39
CA ILE A 305 -6.36 18.75 -2.74
C ILE A 305 -6.96 19.92 -1.92
N TYR A 306 -8.29 19.95 -1.79
CA TYR A 306 -8.99 20.98 -1.02
C TYR A 306 -8.56 20.97 0.45
N ARG A 307 -8.57 19.79 1.08
CA ARG A 307 -8.15 19.61 2.49
C ARG A 307 -6.67 19.97 2.71
N LYS A 308 -5.80 19.60 1.77
CA LYS A 308 -4.38 20.00 1.80
C LYS A 308 -4.23 21.51 1.80
N ASN A 309 -4.97 22.23 0.93
CA ASN A 309 -4.89 23.69 0.82
C ASN A 309 -5.40 24.40 2.09
N LEU A 310 -6.37 23.79 2.79
CA LEU A 310 -6.85 24.26 4.09
C LEU A 310 -5.94 23.87 5.27
N LYS A 311 -4.82 23.17 5.03
CA LYS A 311 -3.93 22.63 6.08
C LYS A 311 -4.70 21.78 7.12
N SER A 312 -5.74 21.08 6.68
CA SER A 312 -6.68 20.32 7.52
C SER A 312 -6.57 18.82 7.30
N LEU A 313 -5.39 18.35 6.89
CA LEU A 313 -5.11 16.92 6.77
C LEU A 313 -4.68 16.35 8.12
N TYR A 314 -5.40 15.33 8.58
CA TYR A 314 -5.10 14.61 9.81
C TYR A 314 -5.09 13.11 9.54
N TRP A 315 -4.18 12.40 10.21
CA TRP A 315 -4.16 10.95 10.21
C TRP A 315 -3.81 10.41 11.59
N ARG A 316 -4.63 9.49 12.10
CA ARG A 316 -4.42 8.88 13.45
C ARG A 316 -4.15 9.92 14.54
N GLY A 317 -4.87 11.07 14.50
CA GLY A 317 -4.76 12.15 15.47
C GLY A 317 -3.56 13.09 15.32
N ARG A 318 -2.76 12.94 14.26
CA ARG A 318 -1.66 13.87 13.93
C ARG A 318 -1.96 14.65 12.66
N GLN A 319 -1.58 15.92 12.63
CA GLN A 319 -1.59 16.73 11.40
C GLN A 319 -0.46 16.25 10.47
N ILE A 320 -0.75 16.23 9.16
CA ILE A 320 0.19 15.76 8.13
C ILE A 320 0.48 16.89 7.17
#